data_e23b9de2c7fb240ccb6bbfeeddee42cd
#
_entry.id   e23b9de2c7fb240ccb6bbfeeddee42cd
#
_cell.length_a   1.000
_cell.length_b   1.000
_cell.length_c   1.000
_cell.angle_alpha   90.00
_cell.angle_beta   90.00
_cell.angle_gamma   90.00
#
_symmetry.space_group_name_H-M   'P 1'
#
loop_
_entity.id
_entity.type
_entity.pdbx_description
1 polymer ?
#
loop_
_entity_poly.entity_id
_entity_poly.type
_entity_poly.pdbx_seq_one_letter_code
_entity_poly.pdbx_strand_id
1 'polypeptide(L)'
;GSEMCIRDSSEMASDFFRKLYDKGEFIEKTSMQYYDEEANQFLADRYITGTCPHCGNEHAYGDQCEACGTSLNATDLINPKSAITGNQPVLRETKHWYLPLDKWEPFLRQWILEEHKEWKPNVYGQCKSWLDMGLQPRAVSRDLDWGVPVPVEGAEGKVLYVWFDAPIGYISNTKELLPDKWELYWKDKDTKMVHFIGKDNIVFHCIVFPAMLKAEGSYILPDNVPANEFLNLEGDKISTSRNWAVWLHEY
;
A
#
# COMPACT_ATOMS: atom_id res chain seq x y z
N GLY A 1 -7.70 18.66 6.08
CA GLY A 1 -7.03 18.46 7.33
C GLY A 1 -6.17 19.65 7.69
N SER A 2 -5.95 19.94 8.99
CA SER A 2 -5.04 21.00 9.37
C SER A 2 -3.60 20.60 9.02
N GLU A 3 -2.73 21.57 8.73
CA GLU A 3 -1.29 21.33 8.49
C GLU A 3 -0.63 20.58 9.66
N MET A 4 -1.18 20.68 10.85
CA MET A 4 -0.73 19.99 12.05
C MET A 4 -0.95 18.48 11.97
N CYS A 5 -2.13 18.01 11.53
CA CYS A 5 -2.40 16.59 11.36
C CYS A 5 -1.48 15.94 10.30
N ILE A 6 -1.21 16.65 9.21
CA ILE A 6 -0.29 16.18 8.16
C ILE A 6 1.12 16.03 8.71
N ARG A 7 1.60 17.00 9.48
CA ARG A 7 2.94 16.98 10.08
C ARG A 7 3.10 15.85 11.09
N ASP A 8 2.15 15.69 12.01
CA ASP A 8 2.22 14.68 13.07
C ASP A 8 2.15 13.24 12.48
N SER A 9 1.33 13.04 11.44
CA SER A 9 1.32 11.77 10.69
C SER A 9 2.64 11.52 9.97
N SER A 10 3.25 12.54 9.37
CA SER A 10 4.54 12.44 8.69
C SER A 10 5.67 12.10 9.64
N GLU A 11 5.70 12.73 10.84
CA GLU A 11 6.69 12.41 11.87
C GLU A 11 6.54 10.97 12.36
N MET A 12 5.31 10.53 12.63
CA MET A 12 5.08 9.15 13.07
C MET A 12 5.44 8.11 11.99
N ALA A 13 5.13 8.39 10.72
CA ALA A 13 5.51 7.51 9.61
C ALA A 13 7.03 7.44 9.46
N SER A 14 7.71 8.57 9.59
CA SER A 14 9.18 8.64 9.59
C SER A 14 9.79 7.85 10.75
N ASP A 15 9.27 7.99 11.96
CA ASP A 15 9.74 7.27 13.14
C ASP A 15 9.49 5.76 13.02
N PHE A 16 8.34 5.37 12.47
CA PHE A 16 8.02 3.97 12.22
C PHE A 16 8.99 3.37 11.19
N PHE A 17 9.27 4.09 10.11
CA PHE A 17 10.24 3.68 9.10
C PHE A 17 11.64 3.53 9.71
N ARG A 18 12.16 4.55 10.45
CA ARG A 18 13.47 4.47 11.10
C ARG A 18 13.57 3.26 12.01
N LYS A 19 12.54 2.99 12.80
CA LYS A 19 12.55 1.86 13.72
C LYS A 19 12.66 0.51 13.00
N LEU A 20 11.98 0.34 11.88
CA LEU A 20 12.14 -0.86 11.03
C LEU A 20 13.52 -0.90 10.35
N TYR A 21 14.01 0.24 9.88
CA TYR A 21 15.33 0.36 9.27
C TYR A 21 16.45 -0.01 10.25
N ASP A 22 16.43 0.54 11.45
CA ASP A 22 17.41 0.28 12.51
C ASP A 22 17.41 -1.19 12.96
N LYS A 23 16.25 -1.86 12.86
CA LYS A 23 16.10 -3.30 13.10
C LYS A 23 16.60 -4.17 11.94
N GLY A 24 16.96 -3.59 10.79
CA GLY A 24 17.33 -4.34 9.60
C GLY A 24 16.16 -5.08 8.95
N GLU A 25 14.93 -4.57 9.07
CA GLU A 25 13.73 -5.18 8.51
C GLU A 25 13.53 -4.87 7.03
N PHE A 26 14.31 -3.98 6.44
CA PHE A 26 14.24 -3.67 5.02
C PHE A 26 15.37 -4.28 4.22
N ILE A 27 15.09 -4.59 2.95
CA ILE A 27 16.08 -4.94 1.94
C ILE A 27 16.27 -3.72 1.04
N GLU A 28 17.52 -3.31 0.81
CA GLU A 28 17.83 -2.30 -0.21
C GLU A 28 18.05 -2.99 -1.55
N LYS A 29 17.34 -2.54 -2.58
CA LYS A 29 17.52 -3.03 -3.95
C LYS A 29 17.62 -1.87 -4.91
N THR A 30 18.55 -1.98 -5.83
CA THR A 30 18.63 -1.16 -7.03
C THR A 30 17.88 -1.88 -8.15
N SER A 31 17.00 -1.19 -8.84
CA SER A 31 16.20 -1.72 -9.93
C SER A 31 16.04 -0.70 -11.04
N MET A 32 15.75 -1.19 -12.24
CA MET A 32 15.39 -0.34 -13.37
C MET A 32 13.94 0.09 -13.24
N GLN A 33 13.69 1.40 -13.38
CA GLN A 33 12.34 1.97 -13.37
C GLN A 33 12.15 2.89 -14.55
N TYR A 34 10.91 3.08 -14.98
CA TYR A 34 10.61 4.00 -16.07
C TYR A 34 10.75 5.46 -15.64
N TYR A 35 11.38 6.23 -16.50
CA TYR A 35 11.64 7.65 -16.34
C TYR A 35 11.14 8.41 -17.56
N ASP A 36 10.42 9.50 -17.32
CA ASP A 36 9.97 10.42 -18.37
C ASP A 36 10.98 11.55 -18.50
N GLU A 37 11.67 11.61 -19.65
CA GLU A 37 12.72 12.60 -19.88
C GLU A 37 12.15 14.02 -20.08
N GLU A 38 10.94 14.16 -20.62
CA GLU A 38 10.28 15.45 -20.79
C GLU A 38 9.75 15.99 -19.46
N ALA A 39 9.09 15.13 -18.67
CA ALA A 39 8.63 15.49 -17.34
C ALA A 39 9.76 15.53 -16.29
N ASN A 40 10.95 15.01 -16.64
CA ASN A 40 12.13 14.92 -15.78
C ASN A 40 11.88 14.22 -14.45
N GLN A 41 11.11 13.12 -14.47
CA GLN A 41 10.78 12.37 -13.27
C GLN A 41 10.59 10.86 -13.52
N PHE A 42 10.75 10.05 -12.45
CA PHE A 42 10.38 8.64 -12.48
C PHE A 42 8.87 8.47 -12.54
N LEU A 43 8.42 7.43 -13.23
CA LEU A 43 7.01 7.08 -13.38
C LEU A 43 6.66 5.95 -12.44
N ALA A 44 6.10 6.30 -11.27
CA ALA A 44 5.61 5.34 -10.29
C ALA A 44 4.11 5.08 -10.48
N ASP A 45 3.71 3.83 -10.27
CA ASP A 45 2.32 3.42 -10.10
C ASP A 45 1.38 3.96 -11.19
N ARG A 46 0.60 5.00 -10.90
CA ARG A 46 -0.41 5.58 -11.81
C ARG A 46 0.12 6.60 -12.80
N TYR A 47 1.39 6.96 -12.70
CA TYR A 47 2.04 7.84 -13.68
C TYR A 47 2.50 7.09 -14.94
N ILE A 48 2.34 5.76 -14.97
CA ILE A 48 2.63 4.92 -16.13
C ILE A 48 1.43 4.04 -16.46
N THR A 49 1.13 3.93 -17.74
CA THR A 49 0.07 3.07 -18.29
C THR A 49 0.61 2.19 -19.38
N GLY A 50 -0.04 1.08 -19.65
CA GLY A 50 0.30 0.17 -20.73
C GLY A 50 -0.65 -1.01 -20.80
N THR A 51 -0.32 -1.98 -21.64
CA THR A 51 -1.14 -3.18 -21.78
C THR A 51 -0.77 -4.20 -20.71
N CYS A 52 -1.78 -4.69 -19.99
CA CYS A 52 -1.62 -5.74 -18.99
C CYS A 52 -1.17 -7.05 -19.64
N PRO A 53 -0.06 -7.66 -19.20
CA PRO A 53 0.43 -8.92 -19.77
C PRO A 53 -0.49 -10.12 -19.47
N HIS A 54 -1.38 -10.03 -18.48
CA HIS A 54 -2.27 -11.10 -18.06
C HIS A 54 -3.60 -11.12 -18.80
N CYS A 55 -4.25 -9.97 -18.97
CA CYS A 55 -5.60 -9.91 -19.54
C CYS A 55 -5.72 -9.09 -20.84
N GLY A 56 -4.64 -8.42 -21.27
CA GLY A 56 -4.65 -7.61 -22.48
C GLY A 56 -5.34 -6.25 -22.34
N ASN A 57 -5.74 -5.83 -21.14
CA ASN A 57 -6.28 -4.49 -20.91
C ASN A 57 -5.24 -3.43 -21.27
N GLU A 58 -5.54 -2.57 -22.25
CA GLU A 58 -4.63 -1.54 -22.78
C GLU A 58 -4.44 -0.33 -21.85
N HIS A 59 -5.21 -0.26 -20.75
CA HIS A 59 -5.19 0.84 -19.79
C HIS A 59 -4.83 0.36 -18.37
N ALA A 60 -3.93 -0.59 -18.25
CA ALA A 60 -3.43 -1.03 -16.94
C ALA A 60 -2.42 -0.01 -16.39
N TYR A 61 -2.46 0.20 -15.08
CA TYR A 61 -1.47 1.01 -14.36
C TYR A 61 -0.26 0.18 -13.93
N GLY A 62 0.83 0.86 -13.55
CA GLY A 62 2.09 0.21 -13.21
C GLY A 62 2.09 -0.59 -11.90
N ASP A 63 1.10 -0.39 -11.03
CA ASP A 63 0.95 -1.11 -9.76
C ASP A 63 -0.11 -2.22 -9.80
N GLN A 64 -1.18 -2.02 -10.60
CA GLN A 64 -2.30 -2.95 -10.66
C GLN A 64 -3.09 -2.79 -11.97
N CYS A 65 -3.57 -3.91 -12.50
CA CYS A 65 -4.57 -3.89 -13.57
C CYS A 65 -5.98 -3.79 -12.97
N GLU A 66 -6.69 -2.70 -13.23
CA GLU A 66 -8.06 -2.51 -12.73
C GLU A 66 -9.09 -3.47 -13.34
N ALA A 67 -8.79 -4.07 -14.51
CA ALA A 67 -9.70 -5.01 -15.16
C ALA A 67 -9.65 -6.42 -14.57
N CYS A 68 -8.45 -6.97 -14.32
CA CYS A 68 -8.29 -8.32 -13.78
C CYS A 68 -7.84 -8.35 -12.31
N GLY A 69 -7.52 -7.20 -11.71
CA GLY A 69 -7.10 -7.10 -10.31
C GLY A 69 -5.67 -7.60 -10.02
N THR A 70 -4.91 -8.01 -11.05
CA THR A 70 -3.55 -8.49 -10.87
C THR A 70 -2.61 -7.36 -10.46
N SER A 71 -1.79 -7.58 -9.43
CA SER A 71 -0.68 -6.69 -9.08
C SER A 71 0.40 -6.77 -10.15
N LEU A 72 0.91 -5.62 -10.57
CA LEU A 72 1.91 -5.50 -11.62
C LEU A 72 3.15 -4.75 -11.10
N ASN A 73 4.30 -5.00 -11.74
CA ASN A 73 5.39 -4.04 -11.73
C ASN A 73 5.27 -3.18 -13.00
N ALA A 74 5.61 -1.90 -12.90
CA ALA A 74 5.55 -1.00 -14.05
C ALA A 74 6.34 -1.54 -15.28
N THR A 75 7.44 -2.24 -15.01
CA THR A 75 8.30 -2.86 -16.04
C THR A 75 7.68 -4.07 -16.75
N ASP A 76 6.59 -4.63 -16.21
CA ASP A 76 5.88 -5.76 -16.83
C ASP A 76 4.87 -5.31 -17.89
N LEU A 77 4.51 -4.01 -17.91
CA LEU A 77 3.57 -3.46 -18.88
C LEU A 77 4.09 -3.58 -20.32
N ILE A 78 3.22 -3.98 -21.22
CA ILE A 78 3.49 -4.01 -22.66
C ILE A 78 3.17 -2.61 -23.23
N ASN A 79 4.05 -2.08 -24.07
CA ASN A 79 3.94 -0.73 -24.66
C ASN A 79 3.69 0.37 -23.61
N PRO A 80 4.58 0.51 -22.62
CA PRO A 80 4.41 1.49 -21.57
C PRO A 80 4.42 2.93 -22.10
N LYS A 81 3.58 3.78 -21.50
CA LYS A 81 3.50 5.22 -21.81
C LYS A 81 3.43 6.02 -20.53
N SER A 82 4.07 7.17 -20.53
CA SER A 82 3.88 8.15 -19.47
C SER A 82 2.43 8.64 -19.44
N ALA A 83 1.79 8.59 -18.30
CA ALA A 83 0.48 9.19 -18.12
C ALA A 83 0.54 10.73 -18.02
N ILE A 84 1.73 11.30 -17.93
CA ILE A 84 1.96 12.75 -17.81
C ILE A 84 2.12 13.37 -19.20
N THR A 85 3.02 12.84 -20.02
CA THR A 85 3.37 13.41 -21.32
C THR A 85 2.83 12.60 -22.51
N GLY A 86 2.44 11.34 -22.28
CA GLY A 86 2.03 10.41 -23.34
C GLY A 86 3.22 9.76 -24.08
N ASN A 87 4.45 10.15 -23.76
CA ASN A 87 5.65 9.67 -24.42
C ASN A 87 6.02 8.25 -23.94
N GLN A 88 6.83 7.58 -24.73
CA GLN A 88 7.45 6.33 -24.33
C GLN A 88 8.58 6.63 -23.33
N PRO A 89 8.52 6.08 -22.09
CA PRO A 89 9.53 6.33 -21.07
C PRO A 89 10.80 5.51 -21.33
N VAL A 90 11.91 5.95 -20.72
CA VAL A 90 13.18 5.23 -20.72
C VAL A 90 13.40 4.54 -19.39
N LEU A 91 14.20 3.46 -19.35
CA LEU A 91 14.58 2.81 -18.11
C LEU A 91 15.79 3.51 -17.49
N ARG A 92 15.70 3.83 -16.19
CA ARG A 92 16.80 4.35 -15.38
C ARG A 92 16.92 3.56 -14.09
N GLU A 93 18.14 3.46 -13.58
CA GLU A 93 18.43 2.80 -12.32
C GLU A 93 18.03 3.68 -11.14
N THR A 94 17.37 3.08 -10.13
CA THR A 94 17.03 3.73 -8.87
C THR A 94 17.06 2.72 -7.73
N LYS A 95 17.41 3.20 -6.52
CA LYS A 95 17.48 2.40 -5.29
C LYS A 95 16.23 2.62 -4.44
N HIS A 96 15.65 1.54 -3.94
CA HIS A 96 14.50 1.57 -3.04
C HIS A 96 14.67 0.61 -1.86
N TRP A 97 13.90 0.88 -0.81
CA TRP A 97 13.74 0.00 0.35
C TRP A 97 12.52 -0.88 0.16
N TYR A 98 12.67 -2.16 0.52
CA TYR A 98 11.63 -3.16 0.36
C TYR A 98 11.33 -3.83 1.70
N LEU A 99 10.06 -3.94 2.05
CA LEU A 99 9.59 -4.81 3.12
C LEU A 99 9.59 -6.25 2.59
N PRO A 100 10.39 -7.18 3.18
CA PRO A 100 10.46 -8.57 2.72
C PRO A 100 9.23 -9.35 3.21
N LEU A 101 8.10 -9.24 2.51
CA LEU A 101 6.86 -9.92 2.87
C LEU A 101 7.00 -11.45 2.85
N ASP A 102 7.88 -11.99 2.02
CA ASP A 102 8.28 -13.39 1.99
C ASP A 102 8.85 -13.88 3.33
N LYS A 103 9.64 -13.06 4.03
CA LYS A 103 10.12 -13.32 5.40
C LYS A 103 8.96 -13.50 6.39
N TRP A 104 7.88 -12.73 6.19
CA TRP A 104 6.71 -12.72 7.08
C TRP A 104 5.62 -13.69 6.66
N GLU A 105 5.73 -14.33 5.49
CA GLU A 105 4.72 -15.26 4.97
C GLU A 105 4.39 -16.43 5.93
N PRO A 106 5.37 -17.12 6.58
CA PRO A 106 5.05 -18.19 7.52
C PRO A 106 4.17 -17.73 8.69
N PHE A 107 4.47 -16.54 9.23
CA PHE A 107 3.65 -15.93 10.27
C PHE A 107 2.25 -15.59 9.76
N LEU A 108 2.14 -14.95 8.60
CA LEU A 108 0.84 -14.56 8.01
C LEU A 108 -0.02 -15.78 7.66
N ARG A 109 0.59 -16.88 7.19
CA ARG A 109 -0.12 -18.14 6.96
C ARG A 109 -0.71 -18.70 8.25
N GLN A 110 0.10 -18.79 9.29
CA GLN A 110 -0.38 -19.25 10.58
C GLN A 110 -1.49 -18.36 11.13
N TRP A 111 -1.26 -17.07 11.19
CA TRP A 111 -2.18 -16.10 11.75
C TRP A 111 -3.51 -16.02 10.97
N ILE A 112 -3.48 -15.93 9.62
CA ILE A 112 -4.71 -15.80 8.83
C ILE A 112 -5.39 -17.15 8.63
N LEU A 113 -4.64 -18.18 8.16
CA LEU A 113 -5.25 -19.42 7.67
C LEU A 113 -5.59 -20.41 8.78
N GLU A 114 -4.92 -20.30 9.95
CA GLU A 114 -5.17 -21.21 11.06
C GLU A 114 -5.90 -20.55 12.24
N GLU A 115 -5.56 -19.29 12.56
CA GLU A 115 -6.09 -18.60 13.74
C GLU A 115 -7.34 -17.76 13.46
N HIS A 116 -7.58 -17.39 12.18
CA HIS A 116 -8.69 -16.51 11.78
C HIS A 116 -9.57 -17.10 10.66
N LYS A 117 -9.91 -18.38 10.79
CA LYS A 117 -10.80 -19.07 9.83
C LYS A 117 -12.24 -18.53 9.85
N GLU A 118 -12.60 -17.82 10.89
CA GLU A 118 -13.91 -17.17 11.08
C GLU A 118 -14.07 -15.87 10.30
N TRP A 119 -13.00 -15.30 9.72
CA TRP A 119 -13.09 -14.10 8.91
C TRP A 119 -14.03 -14.29 7.72
N LYS A 120 -14.62 -13.18 7.24
CA LYS A 120 -15.52 -13.24 6.08
C LYS A 120 -14.87 -14.01 4.91
N PRO A 121 -15.65 -14.86 4.18
CA PRO A 121 -15.13 -15.69 3.09
C PRO A 121 -14.38 -14.92 2.00
N ASN A 122 -14.82 -13.69 1.67
CA ASN A 122 -14.14 -12.84 0.68
C ASN A 122 -12.77 -12.38 1.19
N VAL A 123 -12.64 -12.05 2.46
CA VAL A 123 -11.36 -11.65 3.07
C VAL A 123 -10.42 -12.85 3.17
N TYR A 124 -10.89 -13.93 3.79
CA TYR A 124 -10.10 -15.16 3.93
C TYR A 124 -9.64 -15.72 2.58
N GLY A 125 -10.56 -15.81 1.60
CA GLY A 125 -10.27 -16.33 0.27
C GLY A 125 -9.24 -15.49 -0.49
N GLN A 126 -9.33 -14.16 -0.41
CA GLN A 126 -8.36 -13.29 -1.05
C GLN A 126 -6.98 -13.37 -0.39
N CYS A 127 -6.92 -13.39 0.94
CA CYS A 127 -5.66 -13.59 1.65
C CYS A 127 -5.02 -14.94 1.31
N LYS A 128 -5.82 -16.02 1.31
CA LYS A 128 -5.35 -17.35 0.93
C LYS A 128 -4.78 -17.36 -0.50
N SER A 129 -5.47 -16.73 -1.45
CA SER A 129 -5.00 -16.65 -2.84
C SER A 129 -3.64 -15.95 -2.94
N TRP A 130 -3.44 -14.85 -2.23
CA TRP A 130 -2.15 -14.14 -2.20
C TRP A 130 -1.04 -14.97 -1.57
N LEU A 131 -1.32 -15.62 -0.44
CA LEU A 131 -0.36 -16.51 0.22
C LEU A 131 -0.02 -17.73 -0.66
N ASP A 132 -0.98 -18.32 -1.36
CA ASP A 132 -0.74 -19.46 -2.23
C ASP A 132 0.10 -19.11 -3.48
N MET A 133 0.04 -17.85 -3.95
CA MET A 133 0.94 -17.35 -4.99
C MET A 133 2.38 -17.12 -4.52
N GLY A 134 2.59 -17.06 -3.20
CA GLY A 134 3.87 -16.70 -2.59
C GLY A 134 4.09 -15.19 -2.51
N LEU A 135 4.37 -14.69 -1.33
CA LEU A 135 4.61 -13.27 -1.11
C LEU A 135 5.99 -12.86 -1.62
N GLN A 136 6.08 -11.66 -2.16
CA GLN A 136 7.33 -11.07 -2.66
C GLN A 136 7.67 -9.79 -1.88
N PRO A 137 8.95 -9.42 -1.78
CA PRO A 137 9.36 -8.15 -1.20
C PRO A 137 8.64 -6.97 -1.89
N ARG A 138 8.09 -6.06 -1.10
CA ARG A 138 7.34 -4.91 -1.60
C ARG A 138 8.06 -3.61 -1.31
N ALA A 139 8.25 -2.77 -2.35
CA ALA A 139 8.88 -1.48 -2.21
C ALA A 139 8.04 -0.57 -1.31
N VAL A 140 8.68 0.06 -0.33
CA VAL A 140 8.08 1.00 0.64
C VAL A 140 8.49 2.44 0.42
N SER A 141 9.23 2.70 -0.65
CA SER A 141 9.63 4.04 -1.09
C SER A 141 9.34 4.26 -2.57
N ARG A 142 9.25 5.53 -2.97
CA ARG A 142 9.01 5.95 -4.36
C ARG A 142 9.87 7.16 -4.70
N ASP A 143 10.25 7.30 -5.96
CA ASP A 143 10.84 8.52 -6.51
C ASP A 143 9.71 9.49 -6.88
N LEU A 144 9.38 10.38 -5.97
CA LEU A 144 8.32 11.40 -6.12
C LEU A 144 8.73 12.66 -5.37
N ASP A 145 8.28 13.81 -5.88
CA ASP A 145 8.57 15.11 -5.26
C ASP A 145 7.64 15.45 -4.09
N TRP A 146 6.53 14.71 -3.96
CA TRP A 146 5.53 14.94 -2.91
C TRP A 146 5.28 13.67 -2.10
N GLY A 147 5.28 13.82 -0.79
CA GLY A 147 5.05 12.73 0.18
C GLY A 147 5.90 12.89 1.42
N VAL A 148 5.86 11.90 2.29
CA VAL A 148 6.72 11.85 3.49
C VAL A 148 8.13 11.45 3.05
N PRO A 149 9.16 12.29 3.24
CA PRO A 149 10.51 11.94 2.86
C PRO A 149 11.00 10.66 3.56
N VAL A 150 11.73 9.82 2.83
CA VAL A 150 12.39 8.65 3.44
C VAL A 150 13.47 9.13 4.41
N PRO A 151 13.40 8.81 5.72
CA PRO A 151 14.17 9.51 6.76
C PRO A 151 15.56 8.86 7.03
N VAL A 152 16.24 8.41 5.97
CA VAL A 152 17.57 7.80 6.09
C VAL A 152 18.55 8.40 5.09
N GLU A 153 19.86 8.28 5.37
CA GLU A 153 20.91 8.78 4.50
C GLU A 153 20.89 8.10 3.11
N GLY A 154 21.15 8.87 2.06
CA GLY A 154 21.14 8.38 0.68
C GLY A 154 19.73 8.17 0.10
N ALA A 155 18.72 8.78 0.71
CA ALA A 155 17.32 8.73 0.28
C ALA A 155 16.81 10.05 -0.33
N GLU A 156 17.72 10.90 -0.78
CA GLU A 156 17.37 12.20 -1.39
C GLU A 156 16.44 11.99 -2.61
N GLY A 157 15.36 12.79 -2.70
CA GLY A 157 14.35 12.69 -3.75
C GLY A 157 13.44 11.47 -3.66
N LYS A 158 13.41 10.80 -2.49
CA LYS A 158 12.55 9.64 -2.26
C LYS A 158 11.57 9.90 -1.12
N VAL A 159 10.36 9.42 -1.31
CA VAL A 159 9.27 9.49 -0.32
C VAL A 159 8.80 8.09 0.07
N LEU A 160 8.15 7.99 1.22
CA LEU A 160 7.47 6.77 1.63
C LEU A 160 6.33 6.46 0.66
N TYR A 161 6.14 5.17 0.37
CA TYR A 161 5.01 4.71 -0.43
C TYR A 161 3.71 4.91 0.35
N VAL A 162 2.69 5.45 -0.32
CA VAL A 162 1.41 5.81 0.31
C VAL A 162 0.78 4.68 1.14
N TRP A 163 0.92 3.42 0.73
CA TRP A 163 0.40 2.29 1.49
C TRP A 163 1.32 1.81 2.63
N PHE A 164 2.48 2.44 2.79
CA PHE A 164 3.29 2.32 3.99
C PHE A 164 2.87 3.36 5.04
N ASP A 165 2.71 4.62 4.65
CA ASP A 165 2.40 5.70 5.58
C ASP A 165 0.91 5.84 5.91
N ALA A 166 0.01 5.58 4.96
CA ALA A 166 -1.43 5.74 5.15
C ALA A 166 -2.00 4.94 6.33
N PRO A 167 -1.70 3.64 6.53
CA PRO A 167 -2.20 2.92 7.69
C PRO A 167 -1.59 3.39 9.02
N ILE A 168 -0.41 4.00 9.01
CA ILE A 168 0.17 4.64 10.21
C ILE A 168 -0.67 5.85 10.63
N GLY A 169 -1.39 6.47 9.70
CA GLY A 169 -2.36 7.53 9.97
C GLY A 169 -3.43 7.13 10.99
N TYR A 170 -3.82 5.86 11.07
CA TYR A 170 -4.74 5.39 12.12
C TYR A 170 -4.13 5.55 13.52
N ILE A 171 -2.84 5.27 13.63
CA ILE A 171 -2.10 5.38 14.89
C ILE A 171 -1.92 6.84 15.26
N SER A 172 -1.48 7.68 14.30
CA SER A 172 -1.25 9.11 14.54
C SER A 172 -2.54 9.84 14.92
N ASN A 173 -3.67 9.54 14.27
CA ASN A 173 -4.97 10.11 14.61
C ASN A 173 -5.42 9.72 16.03
N THR A 174 -5.15 8.48 16.45
CA THR A 174 -5.45 8.05 17.82
C THR A 174 -4.55 8.79 18.81
N LYS A 175 -3.27 8.95 18.50
CA LYS A 175 -2.31 9.67 19.33
C LYS A 175 -2.64 11.16 19.46
N GLU A 176 -3.05 11.80 18.38
CA GLU A 176 -3.50 13.20 18.38
C GLU A 176 -4.72 13.39 19.28
N LEU A 177 -5.71 12.50 19.15
CA LEU A 177 -6.94 12.57 19.95
C LEU A 177 -6.73 12.19 21.41
N LEU A 178 -5.88 11.24 21.72
CA LEU A 178 -5.67 10.63 23.03
C LEU A 178 -4.17 10.51 23.36
N PRO A 179 -3.43 11.63 23.48
CA PRO A 179 -1.96 11.60 23.58
C PRO A 179 -1.42 10.76 24.73
N ASP A 180 -2.14 10.74 25.87
CA ASP A 180 -1.72 9.99 27.08
C ASP A 180 -2.23 8.55 27.12
N LYS A 181 -3.08 8.13 26.17
CA LYS A 181 -3.78 6.83 26.20
C LYS A 181 -3.74 6.04 24.89
N TRP A 182 -3.18 6.61 23.83
CA TRP A 182 -3.20 5.96 22.50
C TRP A 182 -2.57 4.56 22.50
N GLU A 183 -1.57 4.32 23.36
CA GLU A 183 -0.92 3.02 23.45
C GLU A 183 -1.84 1.92 23.98
N LEU A 184 -2.82 2.28 24.83
CA LEU A 184 -3.84 1.32 25.29
C LEU A 184 -4.68 0.77 24.13
N TYR A 185 -4.86 1.56 23.08
CA TYR A 185 -5.63 1.15 21.88
C TYR A 185 -4.80 0.38 20.86
N TRP A 186 -3.47 0.58 20.84
CA TRP A 186 -2.61 0.04 19.81
C TRP A 186 -1.59 -0.99 20.29
N LYS A 187 -1.33 -1.06 21.60
CA LYS A 187 -0.27 -1.91 22.16
C LYS A 187 -0.75 -2.81 23.30
N ASP A 188 -1.90 -2.52 23.90
CA ASP A 188 -2.43 -3.35 24.97
C ASP A 188 -3.05 -4.63 24.39
N LYS A 189 -2.55 -5.78 24.81
CA LYS A 189 -2.98 -7.11 24.34
C LYS A 189 -4.45 -7.45 24.65
N ASP A 190 -5.07 -6.75 25.61
CA ASP A 190 -6.47 -6.95 25.97
C ASP A 190 -7.41 -6.07 25.10
N THR A 191 -6.84 -5.16 24.29
CA THR A 191 -7.58 -4.37 23.30
C THR A 191 -7.85 -5.19 22.06
N LYS A 192 -9.07 -5.07 21.52
CA LYS A 192 -9.49 -5.67 20.25
C LYS A 192 -9.54 -4.64 19.14
N MET A 193 -8.89 -4.94 18.03
CA MET A 193 -8.83 -4.10 16.86
C MET A 193 -9.66 -4.70 15.72
N VAL A 194 -10.53 -3.88 15.11
CA VAL A 194 -11.32 -4.28 13.95
C VAL A 194 -11.19 -3.22 12.86
N HIS A 195 -10.81 -3.63 11.64
CA HIS A 195 -10.74 -2.75 10.48
C HIS A 195 -11.94 -2.96 9.55
N PHE A 196 -12.81 -1.96 9.44
CA PHE A 196 -13.89 -1.94 8.45
C PHE A 196 -13.37 -1.29 7.16
N ILE A 197 -13.32 -2.05 6.07
CA ILE A 197 -12.68 -1.62 4.81
C ILE A 197 -13.49 -2.00 3.57
N GLY A 198 -13.13 -1.42 2.42
CA GLY A 198 -13.51 -1.94 1.11
C GLY A 198 -12.61 -3.10 0.69
N LYS A 199 -13.11 -4.02 -0.13
CA LYS A 199 -12.37 -5.23 -0.54
C LYS A 199 -11.06 -4.95 -1.27
N ASP A 200 -10.90 -3.81 -1.88
CA ASP A 200 -9.68 -3.34 -2.54
C ASP A 200 -8.53 -3.10 -1.56
N ASN A 201 -8.83 -2.97 -0.26
CA ASN A 201 -7.85 -2.75 0.79
C ASN A 201 -7.51 -4.01 1.61
N ILE A 202 -8.04 -5.18 1.25
CA ILE A 202 -7.82 -6.43 2.01
C ILE A 202 -6.33 -6.75 2.13
N VAL A 203 -5.57 -6.69 1.03
CA VAL A 203 -4.14 -7.03 1.03
C VAL A 203 -3.35 -6.09 1.94
N PHE A 204 -3.67 -4.81 1.94
CA PHE A 204 -2.97 -3.83 2.79
C PHE A 204 -3.27 -4.03 4.27
N HIS A 205 -4.52 -4.33 4.63
CA HIS A 205 -4.94 -4.48 6.04
C HIS A 205 -4.76 -5.88 6.61
N CYS A 206 -4.65 -6.91 5.77
CA CYS A 206 -4.48 -8.29 6.22
C CYS A 206 -3.05 -8.83 6.03
N ILE A 207 -2.27 -8.25 5.13
CA ILE A 207 -0.91 -8.73 4.80
C ILE A 207 0.14 -7.67 5.10
N VAL A 208 0.09 -6.52 4.42
CA VAL A 208 1.16 -5.51 4.48
C VAL A 208 1.24 -4.87 5.86
N PHE A 209 0.14 -4.28 6.33
CA PHE A 209 0.13 -3.59 7.61
C PHE A 209 0.37 -4.53 8.81
N PRO A 210 -0.24 -5.74 8.90
CA PRO A 210 0.12 -6.70 9.94
C PRO A 210 1.59 -7.13 9.91
N ALA A 211 2.20 -7.29 8.74
CA ALA A 211 3.63 -7.56 8.64
C ALA A 211 4.47 -6.39 9.19
N MET A 212 4.09 -5.14 8.90
CA MET A 212 4.73 -3.94 9.44
C MET A 212 4.60 -3.87 10.98
N LEU A 213 3.39 -4.07 11.52
CA LEU A 213 3.14 -4.07 12.95
C LEU A 213 3.93 -5.18 13.68
N LYS A 214 3.98 -6.37 13.07
CA LYS A 214 4.74 -7.51 13.60
C LYS A 214 6.25 -7.27 13.57
N ALA A 215 6.76 -6.68 12.49
CA ALA A 215 8.17 -6.31 12.36
C ALA A 215 8.57 -5.25 13.39
N GLU A 216 7.72 -4.26 13.61
CA GLU A 216 7.92 -3.26 14.67
C GLU A 216 7.89 -3.90 16.07
N GLY A 217 6.95 -4.81 16.33
CA GLY A 217 6.95 -5.74 17.46
C GLY A 217 6.24 -5.26 18.73
N SER A 218 5.80 -4.00 18.84
CA SER A 218 5.10 -3.49 20.03
C SER A 218 3.59 -3.33 19.84
N TYR A 219 3.08 -3.44 18.62
CA TYR A 219 1.67 -3.25 18.29
C TYR A 219 0.88 -4.54 18.33
N ILE A 220 -0.42 -4.43 18.66
CA ILE A 220 -1.39 -5.51 18.50
C ILE A 220 -1.75 -5.69 17.02
N LEU A 221 -2.31 -6.84 16.70
CA LEU A 221 -2.80 -7.16 15.35
C LEU A 221 -4.33 -7.11 15.31
N PRO A 222 -4.95 -6.94 14.13
CA PRO A 222 -6.41 -6.95 14.01
C PRO A 222 -7.02 -8.30 14.41
N ASP A 223 -8.05 -8.27 15.24
CA ASP A 223 -8.88 -9.46 15.52
C ASP A 223 -9.80 -9.80 14.34
N ASN A 224 -10.22 -8.77 13.58
CA ASN A 224 -11.10 -8.97 12.42
C ASN A 224 -10.92 -7.83 11.39
N VAL A 225 -11.11 -8.18 10.13
CA VAL A 225 -11.05 -7.22 9.00
C VAL A 225 -12.27 -7.43 8.09
N PRO A 226 -13.48 -6.99 8.51
CA PRO A 226 -14.67 -7.09 7.69
C PRO A 226 -14.57 -6.17 6.47
N ALA A 227 -14.52 -6.76 5.27
CA ALA A 227 -14.46 -6.03 4.01
C ALA A 227 -15.83 -6.03 3.31
N ASN A 228 -16.20 -4.87 2.78
CA ASN A 228 -17.39 -4.70 1.96
C ASN A 228 -17.06 -4.87 0.48
N GLU A 229 -18.01 -5.42 -0.27
CA GLU A 229 -17.97 -5.44 -1.72
C GLU A 229 -18.12 -4.02 -2.29
N PHE A 230 -17.76 -3.84 -3.57
CA PHE A 230 -17.98 -2.56 -4.24
C PHE A 230 -19.47 -2.25 -4.38
N LEU A 231 -19.82 -1.00 -4.17
CA LEU A 231 -21.10 -0.47 -4.60
C LEU A 231 -21.03 -0.27 -6.12
N ASN A 232 -21.87 -0.98 -6.84
CA ASN A 232 -21.95 -0.91 -8.29
C ASN A 232 -23.16 -0.09 -8.73
N LEU A 233 -23.04 0.59 -9.86
CA LEU A 233 -24.11 1.25 -10.58
C LEU A 233 -24.27 0.55 -11.93
N GLU A 234 -25.45 -0.01 -12.19
CA GLU A 234 -25.75 -0.76 -13.43
C GLU A 234 -24.75 -1.89 -13.75
N GLY A 235 -24.18 -2.52 -12.70
CA GLY A 235 -23.20 -3.60 -12.84
C GLY A 235 -21.74 -3.16 -12.79
N ASP A 236 -21.45 -1.89 -13.00
CA ASP A 236 -20.08 -1.34 -12.97
C ASP A 236 -19.75 -0.67 -11.64
N LYS A 237 -18.46 -0.78 -11.24
CA LYS A 237 -17.95 -0.12 -10.04
C LYS A 237 -18.13 1.40 -10.14
N ILE A 238 -18.74 2.00 -9.12
CA ILE A 238 -18.81 3.46 -8.98
C ILE A 238 -17.39 4.04 -8.96
N SER A 239 -17.14 5.07 -9.78
CA SER A 239 -15.84 5.70 -9.93
C SER A 239 -15.99 7.21 -10.19
N THR A 240 -15.51 8.02 -9.26
CA THR A 240 -15.51 9.49 -9.40
C THR A 240 -14.58 9.95 -10.53
N SER A 241 -13.42 9.30 -10.70
CA SER A 241 -12.45 9.63 -11.74
C SER A 241 -12.97 9.36 -13.16
N ARG A 242 -13.92 8.43 -13.30
CA ARG A 242 -14.60 8.11 -14.57
C ARG A 242 -15.94 8.83 -14.73
N ASN A 243 -16.29 9.70 -13.79
CA ASN A 243 -17.60 10.37 -13.73
C ASN A 243 -18.79 9.38 -13.76
N TRP A 244 -18.58 8.18 -13.21
CA TRP A 244 -19.58 7.11 -13.09
C TRP A 244 -20.01 6.98 -11.64
N ALA A 245 -20.91 7.90 -11.19
CA ALA A 245 -21.36 7.98 -9.81
C ALA A 245 -22.72 8.70 -9.76
N VAL A 246 -23.47 8.43 -8.70
CA VAL A 246 -24.58 9.28 -8.29
C VAL A 246 -24.05 10.28 -7.27
N TRP A 247 -24.09 11.55 -7.62
CA TRP A 247 -23.58 12.60 -6.76
C TRP A 247 -24.61 12.98 -5.69
N LEU A 248 -24.17 13.11 -4.44
CA LEU A 248 -25.07 13.38 -3.31
C LEU A 248 -25.91 14.66 -3.51
N HIS A 249 -25.40 15.66 -4.20
CA HIS A 249 -26.10 16.91 -4.50
C HIS A 249 -27.12 16.78 -5.65
N GLU A 250 -27.11 15.67 -6.38
CA GLU A 250 -28.07 15.34 -7.44
C GLU A 250 -29.18 14.40 -6.94
N TYR A 251 -29.01 13.83 -5.75
CA TYR A 251 -29.97 12.94 -5.09
C TYR A 251 -30.92 13.73 -4.20
#